data_766642d446fad4e79d355a63e6a703c4
#
_entry.id   766642d446fad4e79d355a63e6a703c4
#
_cell.length_a   1.000
_cell.length_b   1.000
_cell.length_c   1.000
_cell.angle_alpha   90.00
_cell.angle_beta   90.00
_cell.angle_gamma   90.00
#
_symmetry.space_group_name_H-M   'P 1'
#
loop_
_entity.id
_entity.type
_entity.pdbx_description
1 polymer ?
#
loop_
_entity_poly.entity_id
_entity_poly.type
_entity_poly.pdbx_seq_one_letter_code
_entity_poly.pdbx_strand_id
1 'polypeptide(L)'
;EESIQAGKPVPSALNPHIFIPQDNVLYRNDSDGTFSDVTAELGVEARGGRSLQAIFSDLDLDGDLDLYVANDTSPNFVYRNNGDGTFEDISEASWAADFRGSMGITSGDYDGDQDLDLFISHWIDEENALYRNLWTEENNLVFNTLENQNEKTSIRLVDESYGAALGEESLKYIGWGTGFFDYDNDGDLDIFVTNGSSFQQLGQPQYLIAQKDQLFRNDGEGIFADVSEVSGIASMPFRVGRGATFGD
;
A
#
# COMPACT_ATOMS: atom_id res chain seq x y z
N GLU A 1 -13.07 26.07 -0.70
CA GLU A 1 -14.05 25.29 0.11
C GLU A 1 -13.25 24.52 1.13
N GLU A 2 -13.60 24.65 2.42
CA GLU A 2 -12.99 23.82 3.46
C GLU A 2 -13.57 22.40 3.33
N SER A 3 -12.72 21.41 3.12
CA SER A 3 -13.14 20.02 3.20
C SER A 3 -13.31 19.62 4.67
N ILE A 4 -14.29 18.76 4.97
CA ILE A 4 -14.53 18.25 6.32
C ILE A 4 -14.25 16.74 6.30
N GLN A 5 -13.31 16.28 7.14
CA GLN A 5 -13.04 14.87 7.36
C GLN A 5 -13.15 14.52 8.86
N ALA A 6 -13.73 13.40 9.19
CA ALA A 6 -14.01 13.00 10.58
C ALA A 6 -14.73 14.10 11.37
N GLY A 7 -15.61 14.87 10.73
CA GLY A 7 -16.31 15.99 11.37
C GLY A 7 -15.43 17.20 11.71
N LYS A 8 -14.20 17.26 11.21
CA LYS A 8 -13.26 18.36 11.43
C LYS A 8 -12.93 19.06 10.11
N PRO A 9 -12.80 20.41 10.10
CA PRO A 9 -12.31 21.10 8.93
C PRO A 9 -10.85 20.71 8.65
N VAL A 10 -10.57 20.31 7.42
CA VAL A 10 -9.19 20.02 6.97
C VAL A 10 -8.58 21.38 6.58
N PRO A 11 -7.48 21.80 7.24
CA PRO A 11 -6.76 22.99 6.82
C PRO A 11 -6.36 22.89 5.35
N SER A 12 -6.51 23.97 4.59
CA SER A 12 -6.17 23.99 3.17
C SER A 12 -4.74 23.52 2.89
N ALA A 13 -3.81 23.77 3.80
CA ALA A 13 -2.43 23.29 3.71
C ALA A 13 -2.27 21.75 3.78
N LEU A 14 -3.29 21.04 4.26
CA LEU A 14 -3.31 19.57 4.32
C LEU A 14 -4.12 18.95 3.16
N ASN A 15 -4.73 19.76 2.31
CA ASN A 15 -5.48 19.27 1.16
C ASN A 15 -4.54 19.12 -0.05
N PRO A 16 -4.20 17.89 -0.46
CA PRO A 16 -3.27 17.66 -1.56
C PRO A 16 -3.74 18.27 -2.89
N HIS A 17 -5.06 18.42 -3.08
CA HIS A 17 -5.64 18.97 -4.31
C HIS A 17 -5.23 20.42 -4.62
N ILE A 18 -4.79 21.20 -3.63
CA ILE A 18 -4.31 22.55 -3.87
C ILE A 18 -2.90 22.62 -4.47
N PHE A 19 -2.18 21.51 -4.43
CA PHE A 19 -0.83 21.43 -4.97
C PHE A 19 -0.83 20.79 -6.36
N ILE A 20 -0.04 21.35 -7.28
CA ILE A 20 0.20 20.72 -8.58
C ILE A 20 1.09 19.51 -8.36
N PRO A 21 0.64 18.31 -8.76
CA PRO A 21 1.47 17.12 -8.63
C PRO A 21 2.72 17.23 -9.50
N GLN A 22 3.82 16.67 -9.04
CA GLN A 22 5.06 16.55 -9.80
C GLN A 22 5.19 15.11 -10.31
N ASP A 23 5.72 14.95 -11.51
CA ASP A 23 5.98 13.63 -12.07
C ASP A 23 7.05 12.92 -11.22
N ASN A 24 6.90 11.61 -11.07
CA ASN A 24 7.88 10.79 -10.37
C ASN A 24 9.16 10.66 -11.20
N VAL A 25 10.26 10.36 -10.53
CA VAL A 25 11.55 10.13 -11.18
C VAL A 25 12.10 8.78 -10.76
N LEU A 26 12.43 7.95 -11.75
CA LEU A 26 13.10 6.67 -11.55
C LEU A 26 14.56 6.77 -11.97
N TYR A 27 15.46 6.51 -11.02
CA TYR A 27 16.88 6.50 -11.27
C TYR A 27 17.43 5.07 -11.34
N ARG A 28 18.11 4.76 -12.44
CA ARG A 28 18.89 3.52 -12.58
C ARG A 28 20.29 3.73 -12.03
N ASN A 29 20.77 2.78 -11.22
CA ASN A 29 22.18 2.75 -10.80
C ASN A 29 23.06 2.24 -11.97
N ASP A 30 24.01 3.04 -12.41
CA ASP A 30 24.90 2.72 -13.52
C ASP A 30 26.13 1.89 -13.10
N SER A 31 26.20 1.46 -11.84
CA SER A 31 27.26 0.61 -11.26
C SER A 31 28.65 1.23 -11.20
N ASP A 32 28.80 2.49 -11.52
CA ASP A 32 30.05 3.27 -11.42
C ASP A 32 30.01 4.37 -10.34
N GLY A 33 28.92 4.38 -9.54
CA GLY A 33 28.64 5.37 -8.51
C GLY A 33 27.78 6.53 -9.01
N THR A 34 27.30 6.47 -10.25
CA THR A 34 26.34 7.44 -10.82
C THR A 34 24.96 6.83 -11.01
N PHE A 35 23.97 7.68 -11.25
CA PHE A 35 22.59 7.30 -11.53
C PHE A 35 22.09 8.04 -12.75
N SER A 36 21.37 7.35 -13.62
CA SER A 36 20.69 7.91 -14.79
C SER A 36 19.19 7.99 -14.56
N ASP A 37 18.59 9.14 -14.90
CA ASP A 37 17.14 9.27 -14.98
C ASP A 37 16.63 8.47 -16.19
N VAL A 38 15.86 7.43 -15.92
CA VAL A 38 15.30 6.51 -16.92
C VAL A 38 13.77 6.57 -16.97
N THR A 39 13.17 7.53 -16.31
CA THR A 39 11.71 7.63 -16.11
C THR A 39 10.94 7.59 -17.43
N ALA A 40 11.29 8.48 -18.36
CA ALA A 40 10.61 8.56 -19.66
C ALA A 40 10.96 7.38 -20.57
N GLU A 41 12.19 6.84 -20.45
CA GLU A 41 12.64 5.66 -21.21
C GLU A 41 11.81 4.42 -20.85
N LEU A 42 11.49 4.28 -19.55
CA LEU A 42 10.76 3.12 -19.02
C LEU A 42 9.24 3.32 -18.96
N GLY A 43 8.74 4.55 -19.15
CA GLY A 43 7.31 4.86 -19.18
C GLY A 43 6.62 4.92 -17.82
N VAL A 44 7.36 5.30 -16.76
CA VAL A 44 6.86 5.27 -15.36
C VAL A 44 6.70 6.66 -14.72
N GLU A 45 6.39 7.68 -15.50
CA GLU A 45 6.30 9.07 -15.01
C GLU A 45 5.22 9.31 -13.94
N ALA A 46 4.21 8.42 -13.83
CA ALA A 46 3.09 8.53 -12.88
C ALA A 46 2.43 9.92 -12.90
N ARG A 47 2.13 10.42 -14.11
CA ARG A 47 1.66 11.78 -14.34
C ARG A 47 0.36 12.08 -13.61
N GLY A 48 0.36 13.17 -12.86
CA GLY A 48 -0.80 13.62 -12.11
C GLY A 48 -1.00 12.94 -10.77
N GLY A 49 -0.15 11.98 -10.40
CA GLY A 49 -0.12 11.34 -9.08
C GLY A 49 0.43 12.26 -8.00
N ARG A 50 -0.11 12.16 -6.80
CA ARG A 50 0.46 12.78 -5.58
C ARG A 50 1.14 11.71 -4.75
N SER A 51 2.22 11.18 -5.30
CA SER A 51 2.88 9.98 -4.82
C SER A 51 3.54 10.17 -3.45
N LEU A 52 3.30 9.25 -2.55
CA LEU A 52 3.88 9.24 -1.20
C LEU A 52 4.83 8.06 -0.99
N GLN A 53 4.52 6.90 -1.55
CA GLN A 53 5.36 5.72 -1.46
C GLN A 53 5.29 4.90 -2.75
N ALA A 54 6.33 4.11 -3.00
CA ALA A 54 6.38 3.14 -4.07
C ALA A 54 7.02 1.85 -3.57
N ILE A 55 6.62 0.72 -4.16
CA ILE A 55 7.20 -0.59 -3.89
C ILE A 55 7.45 -1.31 -5.20
N PHE A 56 8.58 -2.03 -5.25
CA PHE A 56 8.86 -3.01 -6.29
C PHE A 56 8.55 -4.40 -5.76
N SER A 57 7.74 -5.16 -6.50
CA SER A 57 7.29 -6.50 -6.12
C SER A 57 7.04 -7.32 -7.38
N ASP A 58 7.38 -8.60 -7.37
CA ASP A 58 7.09 -9.53 -8.46
C ASP A 58 5.64 -10.03 -8.31
N LEU A 59 4.70 -9.29 -8.91
CA LEU A 59 3.26 -9.53 -8.74
C LEU A 59 2.70 -10.59 -9.70
N ASP A 60 3.45 -10.94 -10.74
CA ASP A 60 3.06 -11.97 -11.73
C ASP A 60 4.02 -13.17 -11.76
N LEU A 61 4.92 -13.25 -10.78
CA LEU A 61 5.84 -14.36 -10.55
C LEU A 61 6.69 -14.71 -11.79
N ASP A 62 6.97 -13.73 -12.65
CA ASP A 62 7.79 -13.92 -13.85
C ASP A 62 9.29 -13.69 -13.60
N GLY A 63 9.67 -13.22 -12.41
CA GLY A 63 11.03 -12.98 -11.94
C GLY A 63 11.51 -11.55 -12.15
N ASP A 64 10.69 -10.69 -12.77
CA ASP A 64 10.95 -9.26 -12.96
C ASP A 64 10.08 -8.43 -12.00
N LEU A 65 10.65 -7.41 -11.37
CA LEU A 65 9.90 -6.64 -10.38
C LEU A 65 8.96 -5.64 -11.05
N ASP A 66 7.67 -5.70 -10.71
CA ASP A 66 6.65 -4.72 -11.03
C ASP A 66 6.73 -3.54 -10.08
N LEU A 67 6.05 -2.44 -10.42
CA LEU A 67 6.07 -1.22 -9.62
C LEU A 67 4.65 -0.80 -9.24
N TYR A 68 4.39 -0.67 -7.94
CA TYR A 68 3.19 -0.03 -7.42
C TYR A 68 3.53 1.32 -6.81
N VAL A 69 2.74 2.36 -7.15
CA VAL A 69 2.91 3.73 -6.63
C VAL A 69 1.66 4.16 -5.90
N ALA A 70 1.78 4.35 -4.60
CA ALA A 70 0.72 4.82 -3.71
C ALA A 70 0.62 6.36 -3.76
N ASN A 71 -0.58 6.87 -4.02
CA ASN A 71 -0.87 8.28 -4.19
C ASN A 71 -1.85 8.80 -3.14
N ASP A 72 -1.65 10.03 -2.69
CA ASP A 72 -2.60 10.74 -1.84
C ASP A 72 -3.69 11.40 -2.70
N THR A 73 -4.96 10.95 -2.53
CA THR A 73 -6.15 11.52 -3.19
C THR A 73 -6.08 11.59 -4.72
N SER A 74 -5.35 10.71 -5.34
CA SER A 74 -5.31 10.48 -6.78
C SER A 74 -5.16 8.97 -7.04
N PRO A 75 -5.54 8.46 -8.24
CA PRO A 75 -5.40 7.03 -8.51
C PRO A 75 -4.00 6.53 -8.25
N ASN A 76 -3.88 5.37 -7.63
CA ASN A 76 -2.62 4.66 -7.54
C ASN A 76 -2.20 4.15 -8.92
N PHE A 77 -0.90 3.97 -9.12
CA PHE A 77 -0.37 3.40 -10.36
C PHE A 77 0.18 2.00 -10.14
N VAL A 78 -0.10 1.13 -11.09
CA VAL A 78 0.47 -0.21 -11.17
C VAL A 78 1.13 -0.37 -12.53
N TYR A 79 2.41 -0.63 -12.55
CA TYR A 79 3.21 -0.82 -13.74
C TYR A 79 3.76 -2.23 -13.76
N ARG A 80 3.38 -3.02 -14.78
CA ARG A 80 3.97 -4.33 -15.01
C ARG A 80 5.29 -4.19 -15.73
N ASN A 81 6.32 -4.88 -15.25
CA ASN A 81 7.58 -5.03 -15.95
C ASN A 81 7.42 -6.00 -17.15
N ASN A 82 7.91 -5.64 -18.30
CA ASN A 82 7.83 -6.48 -19.49
C ASN A 82 9.03 -7.42 -19.66
N GLY A 83 10.02 -7.37 -18.75
CA GLY A 83 11.25 -8.16 -18.84
C GLY A 83 12.23 -7.69 -19.92
N ASP A 84 11.89 -6.67 -20.66
CA ASP A 84 12.74 -6.08 -21.72
C ASP A 84 13.31 -4.70 -21.34
N GLY A 85 13.11 -4.29 -20.09
CA GLY A 85 13.51 -2.99 -19.56
C GLY A 85 12.46 -1.90 -19.77
N THR A 86 11.23 -2.25 -20.13
CA THR A 86 10.09 -1.31 -20.21
C THR A 86 8.97 -1.72 -19.26
N PHE A 87 8.10 -0.77 -18.93
CA PHE A 87 6.92 -1.02 -18.10
C PHE A 87 5.64 -0.72 -18.88
N GLU A 88 4.58 -1.43 -18.53
CA GLU A 88 3.22 -1.21 -19.01
C GLU A 88 2.35 -0.70 -17.87
N ASP A 89 1.67 0.43 -18.04
CA ASP A 89 0.68 0.91 -17.09
C ASP A 89 -0.58 0.02 -17.15
N ILE A 90 -0.78 -0.76 -16.10
CA ILE A 90 -1.92 -1.66 -15.92
C ILE A 90 -2.85 -1.20 -14.79
N SER A 91 -2.73 0.05 -14.35
CA SER A 91 -3.43 0.56 -13.15
C SER A 91 -4.93 0.27 -13.17
N GLU A 92 -5.60 0.57 -14.29
CA GLU A 92 -7.05 0.31 -14.44
C GLU A 92 -7.35 -1.20 -14.57
N ALA A 93 -6.51 -1.93 -15.30
CA ALA A 93 -6.70 -3.35 -15.56
C ALA A 93 -6.44 -4.21 -14.32
N SER A 94 -5.57 -3.76 -13.42
CA SER A 94 -5.23 -4.45 -12.17
C SER A 94 -6.31 -4.35 -11.09
N TRP A 95 -7.29 -3.47 -11.23
CA TRP A 95 -8.33 -3.14 -10.25
C TRP A 95 -7.83 -2.45 -8.97
N ALA A 96 -6.57 -2.09 -8.91
CA ALA A 96 -5.94 -1.46 -7.74
C ALA A 96 -5.59 0.02 -7.95
N ALA A 97 -6.22 0.70 -8.92
CA ALA A 97 -6.14 2.15 -9.10
C ALA A 97 -7.01 2.87 -8.05
N ASP A 98 -6.67 2.68 -6.79
CA ASP A 98 -7.37 3.24 -5.63
C ASP A 98 -7.29 4.77 -5.61
N PHE A 99 -8.37 5.42 -5.14
CA PHE A 99 -8.47 6.88 -5.01
C PHE A 99 -8.38 7.37 -3.56
N ARG A 100 -8.31 6.45 -2.60
CA ARG A 100 -8.12 6.81 -1.19
C ARG A 100 -6.76 7.48 -1.00
N GLY A 101 -6.60 8.21 0.10
CA GLY A 101 -5.32 8.81 0.47
C GLY A 101 -4.32 7.75 0.90
N SER A 102 -3.63 7.14 -0.06
CA SER A 102 -2.68 6.05 0.17
C SER A 102 -1.37 6.58 0.74
N MET A 103 -0.97 6.09 1.93
CA MET A 103 0.18 6.59 2.69
C MET A 103 1.36 5.62 2.70
N GLY A 104 1.15 4.42 3.24
CA GLY A 104 2.14 3.36 3.33
C GLY A 104 1.73 2.14 2.53
N ILE A 105 2.70 1.38 2.04
CA ILE A 105 2.46 0.15 1.29
C ILE A 105 3.48 -0.92 1.67
N THR A 106 3.03 -2.17 1.69
CA THR A 106 3.87 -3.35 1.83
C THR A 106 3.35 -4.48 0.95
N SER A 107 4.21 -5.45 0.59
CA SER A 107 3.83 -6.67 -0.09
C SER A 107 4.25 -7.91 0.69
N GLY A 108 3.48 -8.99 0.56
CA GLY A 108 3.73 -10.28 1.17
C GLY A 108 2.60 -11.26 0.84
N ASP A 109 2.89 -12.54 0.87
CA ASP A 109 1.94 -13.64 0.70
C ASP A 109 1.21 -13.86 2.04
N TYR A 110 0.03 -13.21 2.23
CA TYR A 110 -0.66 -13.26 3.53
C TYR A 110 -1.62 -14.44 3.67
N ASP A 111 -2.05 -15.04 2.56
CA ASP A 111 -3.02 -16.15 2.56
C ASP A 111 -2.39 -17.51 2.16
N GLY A 112 -1.09 -17.52 1.88
CA GLY A 112 -0.30 -18.73 1.65
C GLY A 112 -0.49 -19.34 0.26
N ASP A 113 -1.01 -18.58 -0.71
CA ASP A 113 -1.26 -19.05 -2.07
C ASP A 113 -0.05 -18.93 -3.02
N GLN A 114 1.05 -18.35 -2.53
CA GLN A 114 2.37 -18.21 -3.14
C GLN A 114 2.48 -17.06 -4.15
N ASP A 115 1.50 -16.20 -4.27
CA ASP A 115 1.70 -14.92 -4.94
C ASP A 115 1.82 -13.75 -3.92
N LEU A 116 2.15 -12.57 -4.39
CA LEU A 116 2.40 -11.44 -3.49
C LEU A 116 1.21 -10.50 -3.48
N ASP A 117 0.66 -10.32 -2.30
CA ASP A 117 -0.43 -9.41 -1.99
C ASP A 117 0.08 -8.04 -1.58
N LEU A 118 -0.83 -7.07 -1.49
CA LEU A 118 -0.49 -5.71 -1.05
C LEU A 118 -1.36 -5.28 0.13
N PHE A 119 -0.74 -4.62 1.10
CA PHE A 119 -1.47 -3.88 2.12
C PHE A 119 -1.10 -2.40 2.06
N ILE A 120 -2.14 -1.52 2.08
CA ILE A 120 -1.98 -0.08 1.96
C ILE A 120 -2.69 0.61 3.12
N SER A 121 -1.97 1.46 3.84
CA SER A 121 -2.55 2.30 4.88
C SER A 121 -3.09 3.60 4.30
N HIS A 122 -4.21 4.08 4.86
CA HIS A 122 -4.94 5.23 4.31
C HIS A 122 -5.16 6.36 5.33
N TRP A 123 -5.73 7.45 4.82
CA TRP A 123 -6.13 8.61 5.59
C TRP A 123 -7.29 8.30 6.52
N ILE A 124 -7.54 9.17 7.50
CA ILE A 124 -8.68 9.06 8.45
C ILE A 124 -10.02 9.05 7.69
N ASP A 125 -10.99 8.29 8.19
CA ASP A 125 -12.28 7.99 7.57
C ASP A 125 -12.20 7.15 6.28
N GLU A 126 -11.02 6.64 5.94
CA GLU A 126 -10.79 5.72 4.83
C GLU A 126 -10.28 4.39 5.37
N GLU A 127 -10.83 3.30 4.88
CA GLU A 127 -10.39 1.95 5.26
C GLU A 127 -9.00 1.67 4.68
N ASN A 128 -8.12 1.05 5.47
CA ASN A 128 -6.89 0.49 4.90
C ASN A 128 -7.26 -0.59 3.88
N ALA A 129 -6.47 -0.74 2.82
CA ALA A 129 -6.70 -1.74 1.79
C ALA A 129 -5.82 -2.97 2.00
N LEU A 130 -6.45 -4.15 1.92
CA LEU A 130 -5.77 -5.42 1.71
C LEU A 130 -6.16 -5.90 0.31
N TYR A 131 -5.22 -5.88 -0.61
CA TYR A 131 -5.40 -6.35 -1.97
C TYR A 131 -4.87 -7.77 -2.09
N ARG A 132 -5.78 -8.73 -2.28
CA ARG A 132 -5.40 -10.08 -2.66
C ARG A 132 -5.08 -10.13 -4.14
N ASN A 133 -3.93 -10.67 -4.46
CA ASN A 133 -3.54 -10.98 -5.82
C ASN A 133 -4.26 -12.25 -6.29
N LEU A 134 -4.76 -12.27 -7.50
CA LEU A 134 -5.43 -13.44 -8.08
C LEU A 134 -4.55 -14.16 -9.10
N TRP A 135 -3.26 -13.87 -9.14
CA TRP A 135 -2.36 -14.40 -10.16
C TRP A 135 -2.30 -15.93 -10.16
N THR A 136 -2.13 -16.53 -8.99
CA THR A 136 -2.03 -17.98 -8.84
C THR A 136 -3.34 -18.70 -9.17
N GLU A 137 -4.49 -18.20 -8.71
CA GLU A 137 -5.79 -18.80 -9.03
C GLU A 137 -6.14 -18.70 -10.50
N GLU A 138 -5.94 -17.52 -11.11
CA GLU A 138 -6.26 -17.31 -12.53
C GLU A 138 -5.36 -18.17 -13.43
N ASN A 139 -4.06 -18.27 -13.15
CA ASN A 139 -3.16 -19.14 -13.89
C ASN A 139 -3.52 -20.61 -13.74
N ASN A 140 -3.88 -21.08 -12.55
CA ASN A 140 -4.33 -22.46 -12.34
C ASN A 140 -5.61 -22.77 -13.15
N LEU A 141 -6.52 -21.80 -13.29
CA LEU A 141 -7.71 -21.95 -14.14
C LEU A 141 -7.35 -22.03 -15.63
N VAL A 142 -6.43 -21.21 -16.10
CA VAL A 142 -5.95 -21.20 -17.50
C VAL A 142 -5.23 -22.50 -17.85
N PHE A 143 -4.36 -23.01 -16.98
CA PHE A 143 -3.68 -24.30 -17.19
C PHE A 143 -4.64 -25.49 -17.26
N ASN A 144 -5.77 -25.41 -16.56
CA ASN A 144 -6.78 -26.48 -16.56
C ASN A 144 -7.78 -26.40 -17.73
N THR A 145 -7.92 -25.24 -18.37
CA THR A 145 -8.76 -25.04 -19.57
C THR A 145 -7.89 -24.95 -20.81
N LEU A 146 -7.55 -26.03 -21.44
CA LEU A 146 -6.66 -26.17 -22.60
C LEU A 146 -6.91 -25.26 -23.83
N GLU A 147 -7.65 -24.17 -23.69
CA GLU A 147 -8.00 -23.25 -24.75
C GLU A 147 -7.39 -21.85 -24.48
N ASN A 148 -6.31 -21.54 -25.06
CA ASN A 148 -5.58 -20.26 -25.18
C ASN A 148 -4.32 -20.09 -24.32
N GLN A 149 -3.26 -20.78 -24.71
CA GLN A 149 -1.89 -20.56 -24.20
C GLN A 149 -1.26 -19.21 -24.63
N ASN A 150 -2.01 -18.27 -25.21
CA ASN A 150 -1.51 -16.98 -25.71
C ASN A 150 -2.13 -15.74 -25.04
N GLU A 151 -3.06 -15.89 -24.12
CA GLU A 151 -3.52 -14.77 -23.32
C GLU A 151 -2.63 -14.69 -22.06
N LYS A 152 -1.78 -13.68 -21.99
CA LYS A 152 -1.10 -13.33 -20.74
C LYS A 152 -2.19 -13.01 -19.71
N THR A 153 -2.25 -13.77 -18.63
CA THR A 153 -3.02 -13.40 -17.44
C THR A 153 -2.59 -12.00 -17.00
N SER A 154 -3.54 -11.18 -16.63
CA SER A 154 -3.27 -9.84 -16.11
C SER A 154 -3.17 -9.92 -14.60
N ILE A 155 -2.23 -9.18 -13.99
CA ILE A 155 -2.23 -8.95 -12.53
C ILE A 155 -3.59 -8.36 -12.15
N ARG A 156 -4.26 -8.98 -11.18
CA ARG A 156 -5.54 -8.52 -10.63
C ARG A 156 -5.51 -8.56 -9.12
N LEU A 157 -5.77 -7.42 -8.53
CA LEU A 157 -5.68 -7.17 -7.10
C LEU A 157 -7.07 -6.81 -6.57
N VAL A 158 -7.68 -7.70 -5.81
CA VAL A 158 -9.03 -7.53 -5.26
C VAL A 158 -8.98 -7.02 -3.83
N ASP A 159 -9.69 -5.94 -3.55
CA ASP A 159 -9.78 -5.39 -2.18
C ASP A 159 -10.63 -6.33 -1.30
N GLU A 160 -9.96 -7.05 -0.40
CA GLU A 160 -10.52 -7.99 0.57
C GLU A 160 -10.62 -7.41 2.00
N SER A 161 -10.35 -6.12 2.18
CA SER A 161 -10.24 -5.47 3.51
C SER A 161 -11.44 -5.74 4.41
N TYR A 162 -12.65 -5.72 3.84
CA TYR A 162 -13.87 -5.98 4.58
C TYR A 162 -13.98 -7.46 4.96
N GLY A 163 -13.70 -8.37 4.01
CA GLY A 163 -13.69 -9.82 4.22
C GLY A 163 -12.66 -10.24 5.27
N ALA A 164 -11.51 -9.61 5.25
CA ALA A 164 -10.39 -9.84 6.17
C ALA A 164 -10.55 -9.18 7.55
N ALA A 165 -11.69 -8.54 7.83
CA ALA A 165 -11.99 -7.83 9.08
C ALA A 165 -11.05 -6.64 9.42
N LEU A 166 -10.45 -6.01 8.42
CA LEU A 166 -9.54 -4.87 8.57
C LEU A 166 -10.22 -3.51 8.38
N GLY A 167 -11.38 -3.46 7.69
CA GLY A 167 -11.97 -2.23 7.19
C GLY A 167 -12.29 -1.21 8.27
N GLU A 168 -13.09 -1.56 9.28
CA GLU A 168 -13.58 -0.58 10.27
C GLU A 168 -12.53 -0.12 11.29
N GLU A 169 -11.51 -0.94 11.56
CA GLU A 169 -10.55 -0.68 12.63
C GLU A 169 -9.60 0.48 12.32
N SER A 170 -9.36 0.74 11.03
CA SER A 170 -8.47 1.81 10.56
C SER A 170 -9.11 3.20 10.52
N LEU A 171 -10.44 3.31 10.43
CA LEU A 171 -11.17 4.57 10.17
C LEU A 171 -10.87 5.73 11.14
N LYS A 172 -10.42 5.42 12.36
CA LYS A 172 -10.12 6.43 13.41
C LYS A 172 -8.71 7.00 13.30
N TYR A 173 -7.86 6.40 12.47
CA TYR A 173 -6.44 6.67 12.43
C TYR A 173 -6.01 7.24 11.08
N ILE A 174 -4.84 7.82 11.03
CA ILE A 174 -4.12 8.11 9.81
C ILE A 174 -2.95 7.13 9.79
N GLY A 175 -3.07 6.10 8.95
CA GLY A 175 -2.03 5.09 8.77
C GLY A 175 -0.88 5.65 7.94
N TRP A 176 0.34 5.23 8.28
CA TRP A 176 1.56 5.60 7.55
C TRP A 176 2.38 4.35 7.23
N GLY A 177 3.57 4.24 7.76
CA GLY A 177 4.40 3.07 7.53
C GLY A 177 3.72 1.78 7.98
N THR A 178 3.80 0.75 7.15
CA THR A 178 3.20 -0.55 7.40
C THR A 178 4.15 -1.67 6.99
N GLY A 179 3.88 -2.89 7.41
CA GLY A 179 4.62 -4.06 6.99
C GLY A 179 3.93 -5.36 7.36
N PHE A 180 4.15 -6.36 6.52
CA PHE A 180 3.88 -7.76 6.82
C PHE A 180 5.04 -8.37 7.59
N PHE A 181 4.77 -9.13 8.62
CA PHE A 181 5.76 -9.91 9.36
C PHE A 181 5.04 -10.91 10.27
N ASP A 182 5.68 -12.00 10.59
CA ASP A 182 5.17 -13.02 11.51
C ASP A 182 5.57 -12.62 12.95
N TYR A 183 4.64 -11.99 13.71
CA TYR A 183 4.98 -11.43 15.02
C TYR A 183 4.98 -12.46 16.15
N ASP A 184 4.21 -13.54 16.02
CA ASP A 184 4.07 -14.60 17.04
C ASP A 184 4.70 -15.93 16.65
N ASN A 185 5.33 -15.99 15.48
CA ASN A 185 6.06 -17.12 14.92
C ASN A 185 5.18 -18.35 14.69
N ASP A 186 3.95 -18.11 14.19
CA ASP A 186 3.02 -19.17 13.80
C ASP A 186 3.10 -19.53 12.31
N GLY A 187 3.82 -18.74 11.53
CA GLY A 187 4.09 -18.95 10.11
C GLY A 187 3.21 -18.10 9.20
N ASP A 188 2.25 -17.38 9.74
CA ASP A 188 1.32 -16.52 9.00
C ASP A 188 1.77 -15.06 9.06
N LEU A 189 1.58 -14.31 7.98
CA LEU A 189 1.97 -12.90 7.96
C LEU A 189 0.93 -12.01 8.61
N ASP A 190 1.35 -11.30 9.66
CA ASP A 190 0.60 -10.29 10.38
C ASP A 190 0.84 -8.91 9.79
N ILE A 191 0.01 -7.93 10.19
CA ILE A 191 0.13 -6.55 9.71
C ILE A 191 0.39 -5.61 10.88
N PHE A 192 1.44 -4.79 10.76
CA PHE A 192 1.67 -3.64 11.64
C PHE A 192 1.43 -2.34 10.88
N VAL A 193 0.77 -1.38 11.55
CA VAL A 193 0.55 -0.03 11.02
C VAL A 193 0.99 0.99 12.07
N THR A 194 1.93 1.86 11.69
CA THR A 194 2.22 3.03 12.52
C THR A 194 1.30 4.17 12.16
N ASN A 195 0.68 4.76 13.18
CA ASN A 195 -0.33 5.80 13.05
C ASN A 195 0.15 7.15 13.57
N GLY A 196 -0.38 8.23 12.98
CA GLY A 196 -0.05 9.57 13.46
C GLY A 196 -0.82 10.66 12.72
N SER A 197 -1.60 11.46 13.43
CA SER A 197 -2.41 12.51 12.82
C SER A 197 -1.55 13.60 12.18
N SER A 198 -2.06 14.18 11.10
CA SER A 198 -1.57 15.43 10.52
C SER A 198 -2.28 16.67 11.08
N PHE A 199 -3.29 16.48 11.92
CA PHE A 199 -3.99 17.57 12.57
C PHE A 199 -3.23 18.07 13.81
N GLN A 200 -3.28 19.38 14.02
CA GLN A 200 -2.67 20.02 15.17
C GLN A 200 -3.50 19.81 16.45
N GLN A 201 -2.83 19.77 17.60
CA GLN A 201 -3.49 19.72 18.90
C GLN A 201 -4.19 21.06 19.21
N LEU A 202 -5.42 20.98 19.68
CA LEU A 202 -6.16 22.15 20.11
C LEU A 202 -5.43 22.87 21.27
N GLY A 203 -5.14 24.15 21.08
CA GLY A 203 -4.42 24.95 22.10
C GLY A 203 -2.90 24.79 22.08
N GLN A 204 -2.36 23.85 21.31
CA GLN A 204 -0.93 23.62 21.14
C GLN A 204 -0.59 23.33 19.65
N PRO A 205 -0.74 24.31 18.75
CA PRO A 205 -0.65 24.09 17.31
C PRO A 205 0.74 23.69 16.83
N GLN A 206 1.77 23.79 17.65
CA GLN A 206 3.12 23.31 17.37
C GLN A 206 3.25 21.79 17.45
N TYR A 207 2.26 21.08 18.00
CA TYR A 207 2.23 19.63 18.14
C TYR A 207 1.10 19.04 17.30
N LEU A 208 1.36 17.89 16.68
CA LEU A 208 0.37 17.06 16.01
C LEU A 208 -0.31 16.12 17.03
N ILE A 209 -1.50 15.62 16.68
CA ILE A 209 -2.21 14.66 17.51
C ILE A 209 -1.53 13.30 17.37
N ALA A 210 -1.01 12.79 18.47
CA ALA A 210 -0.43 11.45 18.52
C ALA A 210 -1.53 10.39 18.48
N GLN A 211 -1.26 9.26 17.82
CA GLN A 211 -2.18 8.14 17.68
C GLN A 211 -1.52 6.84 18.16
N LYS A 212 -2.32 5.80 18.38
CA LYS A 212 -1.84 4.45 18.67
C LYS A 212 -1.41 3.77 17.40
N ASP A 213 -0.33 3.01 17.47
CA ASP A 213 0.00 2.04 16.43
C ASP A 213 -0.92 0.81 16.53
N GLN A 214 -1.08 0.09 15.44
CA GLN A 214 -1.94 -1.09 15.35
C GLN A 214 -1.15 -2.31 14.94
N LEU A 215 -1.52 -3.46 15.53
CA LEU A 215 -1.04 -4.79 15.15
C LEU A 215 -2.26 -5.67 14.90
N PHE A 216 -2.33 -6.21 13.71
CA PHE A 216 -3.38 -7.12 13.28
C PHE A 216 -2.79 -8.51 13.09
N ARG A 217 -3.28 -9.48 13.88
CA ARG A 217 -2.87 -10.87 13.77
C ARG A 217 -3.71 -11.59 12.74
N ASN A 218 -3.05 -12.28 11.82
CA ASN A 218 -3.66 -13.25 10.90
C ASN A 218 -4.05 -14.51 11.67
N ASP A 219 -5.13 -15.18 11.31
CA ASP A 219 -5.54 -16.45 11.89
C ASP A 219 -5.15 -17.67 11.03
N GLY A 220 -4.36 -17.44 9.98
CA GLY A 220 -3.92 -18.44 9.02
C GLY A 220 -4.95 -18.74 7.91
N GLU A 221 -6.11 -18.09 7.95
CA GLU A 221 -7.15 -18.17 6.91
C GLU A 221 -7.39 -16.80 6.24
N GLY A 222 -6.48 -15.83 6.45
CA GLY A 222 -6.56 -14.48 5.91
C GLY A 222 -7.54 -13.56 6.63
N ILE A 223 -7.99 -13.93 7.85
CA ILE A 223 -8.83 -13.09 8.70
C ILE A 223 -7.99 -12.48 9.82
N PHE A 224 -8.07 -11.18 9.95
CA PHE A 224 -7.24 -10.43 10.88
C PHE A 224 -8.01 -10.00 12.14
N ALA A 225 -7.31 -10.00 13.26
CA ALA A 225 -7.83 -9.48 14.53
C ALA A 225 -6.90 -8.39 15.08
N ASP A 226 -7.44 -7.24 15.48
CA ASP A 226 -6.67 -6.22 16.18
C ASP A 226 -6.21 -6.75 17.56
N VAL A 227 -4.92 -7.02 17.67
CA VAL A 227 -4.27 -7.50 18.90
C VAL A 227 -3.40 -6.44 19.56
N SER A 228 -3.53 -5.19 19.18
CA SER A 228 -2.71 -4.07 19.67
C SER A 228 -2.72 -3.95 21.19
N GLU A 229 -3.86 -4.18 21.83
CA GLU A 229 -3.99 -4.12 23.31
C GLU A 229 -3.30 -5.32 23.99
N VAL A 230 -3.52 -6.53 23.49
CA VAL A 230 -3.00 -7.76 24.13
C VAL A 230 -1.52 -8.00 23.83
N SER A 231 -1.02 -7.53 22.70
CA SER A 231 0.41 -7.58 22.35
C SER A 231 1.26 -6.57 23.14
N GLY A 232 0.61 -5.57 23.76
CA GLY A 232 1.28 -4.50 24.50
C GLY A 232 1.67 -3.29 23.64
N ILE A 233 1.48 -3.32 22.32
CA ILE A 233 1.75 -2.18 21.42
C ILE A 233 0.89 -0.97 21.80
N ALA A 234 -0.38 -1.18 22.12
CA ALA A 234 -1.26 -0.10 22.55
C ALA A 234 -0.87 0.53 23.90
N SER A 235 -0.04 -0.12 24.71
CA SER A 235 0.50 0.44 25.95
C SER A 235 1.73 1.32 25.73
N MET A 236 2.30 1.34 24.53
CA MET A 236 3.37 2.26 24.17
C MET A 236 2.87 3.71 24.16
N PRO A 237 3.74 4.69 24.43
CA PRO A 237 3.35 6.09 24.33
C PRO A 237 2.80 6.42 22.94
N PHE A 238 1.68 7.11 22.87
CA PHE A 238 1.14 7.61 21.62
C PHE A 238 2.17 8.47 20.90
N ARG A 239 2.28 8.30 19.60
CA ARG A 239 3.27 8.95 18.76
C ARG A 239 2.62 9.58 17.53
N VAL A 240 3.39 10.36 16.82
CA VAL A 240 3.08 10.79 15.46
C VAL A 240 3.96 9.97 14.55
N GLY A 241 3.56 8.72 14.34
CA GLY A 241 4.27 7.77 13.51
C GLY A 241 4.25 8.19 12.03
N ARG A 242 5.29 7.81 11.28
CA ARG A 242 5.39 8.06 9.83
C ARG A 242 5.99 6.89 9.08
N GLY A 243 6.89 6.14 9.67
CA GLY A 243 7.55 5.01 9.05
C GLY A 243 7.66 3.83 9.98
N ALA A 244 7.65 2.62 9.44
CA ALA A 244 7.92 1.37 10.12
C ALA A 244 9.01 0.62 9.35
N THR A 245 9.79 -0.17 10.08
CA THR A 245 10.75 -1.10 9.50
C THR A 245 10.87 -2.30 10.41
N PHE A 246 11.12 -3.44 9.82
CA PHE A 246 11.22 -4.72 10.51
C PHE A 246 12.59 -5.35 10.20
N GLY A 247 13.05 -6.20 11.09
CA GLY A 247 14.29 -6.95 10.91
C GLY A 247 14.41 -8.00 11.99
N ASP A 248 15.16 -9.07 11.68
CA ASP A 248 15.54 -10.13 12.61
C ASP A 248 16.65 -9.67 13.56
#